data_1994d6c08a677714dafb54a75a5f5c11
#
_entry.id   1994d6c08a677714dafb54a75a5f5c11
#
_cell.length_a   1.000
_cell.length_b   1.000
_cell.length_c   1.000
_cell.angle_alpha   90.00
_cell.angle_beta   90.00
_cell.angle_gamma   90.00
#
_symmetry.space_group_name_H-M   'P 1'
#
loop_
_entity.id
_entity.type
_entity.pdbx_description
1 polymer ?
#
loop_
_entity_poly.entity_id
_entity_poly.type
_entity_poly.pdbx_seq_one_letter_code
_entity_poly.pdbx_strand_id
1 'polypeptide(L)'
;MSLVPDHIHLQIGGLLFPQLDQADFTGPFEVLSRVPNSTFHILGKSTDPVRDARGLLLTPEKTLSESPQLDLLLVPGGGGVNAMMEDEAMLTFIREQAAGARIVMSVCTGALLCGAAGLLKGRRATTHWASHHLLEHLGAIPVNKRVVMDGQLVTCAGVTSGIDGALQVAALLRGIQAAQAIQLYMQYAPEPPFDSGNPETAPAGIVQSTRDGLQQMMAVRQAIVQRVAAKMGILAARDSNSLST
;
A
#
# COMPACT_ATOMS: atom_id res chain seq x y z
N MET A 1 17.15 -16.07 -8.08
CA MET A 1 16.50 -16.29 -9.39
C MET A 1 15.32 -15.34 -9.48
N SER A 2 15.10 -14.72 -10.65
CA SER A 2 13.92 -13.90 -10.90
C SER A 2 12.66 -14.78 -11.02
N LEU A 3 11.51 -14.24 -10.61
CA LEU A 3 10.19 -14.94 -10.75
C LEU A 3 9.75 -15.03 -12.21
N VAL A 4 10.21 -14.11 -13.06
CA VAL A 4 9.76 -13.98 -14.45
C VAL A 4 10.95 -13.94 -15.38
N PRO A 5 10.98 -14.78 -16.44
CA PRO A 5 12.02 -14.73 -17.47
C PRO A 5 12.10 -13.35 -18.14
N ASP A 6 13.31 -12.91 -18.51
CA ASP A 6 13.55 -11.55 -19.03
C ASP A 6 12.83 -11.25 -20.35
N HIS A 7 12.54 -12.30 -21.16
CA HIS A 7 11.81 -12.13 -22.41
C HIS A 7 10.29 -11.91 -22.25
N ILE A 8 9.74 -12.16 -21.07
CA ILE A 8 8.30 -11.92 -20.79
C ILE A 8 8.11 -10.44 -20.45
N HIS A 9 7.28 -9.74 -21.20
CA HIS A 9 6.91 -8.37 -20.91
C HIS A 9 5.98 -8.28 -19.71
N LEU A 10 6.26 -7.37 -18.77
CA LEU A 10 5.48 -7.19 -17.56
C LEU A 10 4.52 -6.00 -17.69
N GLN A 11 3.28 -6.21 -17.25
CA GLN A 11 2.29 -5.15 -17.06
C GLN A 11 2.28 -4.75 -15.60
N ILE A 12 2.70 -3.54 -15.29
CA ILE A 12 2.72 -2.96 -13.94
C ILE A 12 1.70 -1.85 -13.90
N GLY A 13 0.89 -1.74 -12.86
CA GLY A 13 -0.06 -0.64 -12.73
C GLY A 13 -0.12 -0.09 -11.32
N GLY A 14 -0.36 1.22 -11.21
CA GLY A 14 -0.54 1.91 -9.94
C GLY A 14 -1.83 2.72 -9.93
N LEU A 15 -2.53 2.69 -8.79
CA LEU A 15 -3.81 3.36 -8.60
C LEU A 15 -3.63 4.81 -8.20
N LEU A 16 -4.40 5.70 -8.83
CA LEU A 16 -4.61 7.08 -8.38
C LEU A 16 -6.07 7.26 -7.95
N PHE A 17 -6.26 7.93 -6.83
CA PHE A 17 -7.57 8.31 -6.30
C PHE A 17 -7.48 9.61 -5.50
N PRO A 18 -8.57 10.38 -5.34
CA PRO A 18 -8.53 11.63 -4.59
C PRO A 18 -8.00 11.48 -3.17
N GLN A 19 -7.20 12.44 -2.70
CA GLN A 19 -6.62 12.47 -1.35
C GLN A 19 -5.65 11.30 -1.05
N LEU A 20 -5.05 10.67 -2.09
CA LEU A 20 -3.93 9.75 -1.86
C LEU A 20 -2.74 10.52 -1.27
N ASP A 21 -1.81 9.82 -0.65
CA ASP A 21 -0.47 10.35 -0.42
C ASP A 21 0.37 10.12 -1.67
N GLN A 22 0.77 11.20 -2.35
CA GLN A 22 1.45 11.09 -3.64
C GLN A 22 2.76 10.31 -3.55
N ALA A 23 3.47 10.38 -2.43
CA ALA A 23 4.75 9.69 -2.28
C ALA A 23 4.59 8.18 -2.12
N ASP A 24 3.43 7.71 -1.66
CA ASP A 24 3.06 6.28 -1.67
C ASP A 24 2.97 5.72 -3.10
N PHE A 25 2.71 6.59 -4.07
CA PHE A 25 2.67 6.27 -5.49
C PHE A 25 4.00 6.61 -6.17
N THR A 26 4.47 7.86 -6.09
CA THR A 26 5.62 8.35 -6.86
C THR A 26 6.95 7.73 -6.42
N GLY A 27 7.10 7.39 -5.13
CA GLY A 27 8.29 6.69 -4.64
C GLY A 27 8.46 5.30 -5.28
N PRO A 28 7.48 4.40 -5.15
CA PRO A 28 7.50 3.12 -5.86
C PRO A 28 7.53 3.26 -7.39
N PHE A 29 6.81 4.23 -7.95
CA PHE A 29 6.80 4.50 -9.39
C PHE A 29 8.22 4.76 -9.92
N GLU A 30 9.02 5.53 -9.21
CA GLU A 30 10.41 5.82 -9.58
C GLU A 30 11.25 4.55 -9.75
N VAL A 31 10.98 3.53 -8.95
CA VAL A 31 11.62 2.21 -9.05
C VAL A 31 10.96 1.35 -10.13
N LEU A 32 9.64 1.19 -10.05
CA LEU A 32 8.90 0.18 -10.81
C LEU A 32 8.80 0.52 -12.29
N SER A 33 8.80 1.81 -12.66
CA SER A 33 8.85 2.27 -14.05
C SER A 33 10.17 1.98 -14.76
N ARG A 34 11.21 1.62 -14.00
CA ARG A 34 12.54 1.23 -14.51
C ARG A 34 12.77 -0.28 -14.55
N VAL A 35 11.79 -1.07 -14.16
CA VAL A 35 11.89 -2.52 -14.24
C VAL A 35 12.08 -2.92 -15.72
N PRO A 36 13.14 -3.67 -16.07
CA PRO A 36 13.42 -4.03 -17.46
C PRO A 36 12.25 -4.79 -18.10
N ASN A 37 12.02 -4.51 -19.38
CA ASN A 37 10.96 -5.13 -20.20
C ASN A 37 9.58 -5.08 -19.49
N SER A 38 9.16 -3.88 -19.10
CA SER A 38 7.85 -3.63 -18.50
C SER A 38 7.20 -2.36 -19.03
N THR A 39 5.88 -2.28 -18.88
CA THR A 39 5.10 -1.05 -19.04
C THR A 39 4.44 -0.74 -17.71
N PHE A 40 4.56 0.51 -17.25
CA PHE A 40 3.85 1.00 -16.06
C PHE A 40 2.61 1.79 -16.50
N HIS A 41 1.45 1.42 -15.98
CA HIS A 41 0.15 2.05 -16.22
C HIS A 41 -0.27 2.88 -15.02
N ILE A 42 -0.62 4.14 -15.25
CA ILE A 42 -1.17 5.04 -14.23
C ILE A 42 -2.69 4.99 -14.33
N LEU A 43 -3.34 4.40 -13.34
CA LEU A 43 -4.75 4.01 -13.40
C LEU A 43 -5.62 4.84 -12.45
N GLY A 44 -6.78 5.25 -12.91
CA GLY A 44 -7.79 5.93 -12.10
C GLY A 44 -9.21 5.55 -12.48
N LYS A 45 -10.21 6.00 -11.72
CA LYS A 45 -11.62 5.81 -12.08
C LYS A 45 -12.02 6.59 -13.34
N SER A 46 -11.34 7.70 -13.59
CA SER A 46 -11.38 8.49 -14.83
C SER A 46 -9.95 8.93 -15.17
N THR A 47 -9.78 9.56 -16.32
CA THR A 47 -8.51 10.19 -16.72
C THR A 47 -8.42 11.66 -16.29
N ASP A 48 -9.35 12.15 -15.48
CA ASP A 48 -9.28 13.50 -14.91
C ASP A 48 -8.14 13.60 -13.90
N PRO A 49 -7.50 14.78 -13.77
CA PRO A 49 -6.47 14.99 -12.76
C PRO A 49 -6.98 14.75 -11.34
N VAL A 50 -6.23 14.00 -10.58
CA VAL A 50 -6.49 13.66 -9.18
C VAL A 50 -5.65 14.54 -8.27
N ARG A 51 -6.28 15.15 -7.27
CA ARG A 51 -5.58 15.94 -6.26
C ARG A 51 -5.21 15.08 -5.07
N ASP A 52 -3.92 15.08 -4.71
CA ASP A 52 -3.42 14.39 -3.52
C ASP A 52 -3.83 15.10 -2.22
N ALA A 53 -3.43 14.54 -1.07
CA ALA A 53 -3.74 15.07 0.25
C ALA A 53 -3.12 16.46 0.54
N ARG A 54 -2.15 16.91 -0.26
CA ARG A 54 -1.43 18.19 -0.10
C ARG A 54 -1.62 19.17 -1.25
N GLY A 55 -2.35 18.77 -2.30
CA GLY A 55 -2.73 19.65 -3.40
C GLY A 55 -1.99 19.39 -4.71
N LEU A 56 -1.03 18.44 -4.76
CA LEU A 56 -0.37 18.06 -6.00
C LEU A 56 -1.38 17.38 -6.94
N LEU A 57 -1.33 17.73 -8.23
CA LEU A 57 -2.14 17.08 -9.26
C LEU A 57 -1.36 15.95 -9.94
N LEU A 58 -2.00 14.80 -10.04
CA LEU A 58 -1.52 13.62 -10.75
C LEU A 58 -2.60 13.21 -11.75
N THR A 59 -2.22 12.83 -12.96
CA THR A 59 -3.18 12.48 -14.02
C THR A 59 -3.08 11.00 -14.36
N PRO A 60 -4.17 10.22 -14.21
CA PRO A 60 -4.23 8.85 -14.72
C PRO A 60 -4.13 8.86 -16.24
N GLU A 61 -3.45 7.88 -16.83
CA GLU A 61 -3.39 7.70 -18.29
C GLU A 61 -4.50 6.80 -18.83
N LYS A 62 -5.06 5.94 -17.95
CA LYS A 62 -6.13 5.00 -18.28
C LYS A 62 -7.16 4.92 -17.16
N THR A 63 -8.36 4.60 -17.53
CA THR A 63 -9.39 4.20 -16.57
C THR A 63 -9.16 2.77 -16.06
N LEU A 64 -9.80 2.41 -14.93
CA LEU A 64 -9.73 1.04 -14.40
C LEU A 64 -10.20 0.00 -15.44
N SER A 65 -11.23 0.31 -16.23
CA SER A 65 -11.78 -0.58 -17.25
C SER A 65 -10.88 -0.79 -18.47
N GLU A 66 -9.95 0.13 -18.73
CA GLU A 66 -8.96 0.05 -19.82
C GLU A 66 -7.66 -0.63 -19.37
N SER A 67 -7.54 -0.98 -18.09
CA SER A 67 -6.37 -1.67 -17.56
C SER A 67 -6.22 -3.05 -18.17
N PRO A 68 -5.03 -3.43 -18.65
CA PRO A 68 -4.76 -4.84 -18.92
C PRO A 68 -4.75 -5.64 -17.60
N GLN A 69 -4.72 -6.98 -17.71
CA GLN A 69 -4.33 -7.79 -16.55
C GLN A 69 -2.91 -7.45 -16.16
N LEU A 70 -2.72 -7.07 -14.91
CA LEU A 70 -1.41 -6.65 -14.38
C LEU A 70 -0.64 -7.85 -13.82
N ASP A 71 0.67 -7.83 -14.00
CA ASP A 71 1.60 -8.69 -13.25
C ASP A 71 1.87 -8.14 -11.85
N LEU A 72 1.84 -6.81 -11.70
CA LEU A 72 1.98 -6.11 -10.43
C LEU A 72 0.95 -4.98 -10.32
N LEU A 73 0.20 -4.99 -9.23
CA LEU A 73 -0.68 -3.89 -8.82
C LEU A 73 -0.08 -3.13 -7.64
N LEU A 74 0.16 -1.83 -7.79
CA LEU A 74 0.54 -0.90 -6.73
C LEU A 74 -0.70 -0.20 -6.16
N VAL A 75 -0.91 -0.33 -4.85
CA VAL A 75 -2.02 0.28 -4.10
C VAL A 75 -1.45 1.28 -3.08
N PRO A 76 -1.46 2.58 -3.38
CA PRO A 76 -0.99 3.61 -2.45
C PRO A 76 -1.98 3.85 -1.32
N GLY A 77 -1.55 4.57 -0.29
CA GLY A 77 -2.37 4.98 0.83
C GLY A 77 -2.74 6.46 0.80
N GLY A 78 -2.92 7.05 1.96
CA GLY A 78 -3.36 8.42 2.15
C GLY A 78 -4.72 8.54 2.83
N GLY A 79 -5.22 9.77 2.94
CA GLY A 79 -6.53 10.07 3.52
C GLY A 79 -7.69 9.51 2.71
N GLY A 80 -7.55 9.50 1.39
CA GLY A 80 -8.54 9.02 0.44
C GLY A 80 -8.89 7.54 0.56
N VAL A 81 -8.03 6.73 1.17
CA VAL A 81 -8.30 5.31 1.45
C VAL A 81 -9.62 5.14 2.21
N ASN A 82 -9.99 6.09 3.06
CA ASN A 82 -11.24 6.04 3.82
C ASN A 82 -12.46 5.92 2.89
N ALA A 83 -12.54 6.72 1.84
CA ALA A 83 -13.62 6.63 0.86
C ALA A 83 -13.50 5.38 -0.03
N MET A 84 -12.28 5.02 -0.42
CA MET A 84 -12.02 3.89 -1.33
C MET A 84 -12.33 2.52 -0.69
N MET A 85 -12.23 2.38 0.63
CA MET A 85 -12.62 1.15 1.34
C MET A 85 -14.13 0.83 1.26
N GLU A 86 -14.97 1.79 0.89
CA GLU A 86 -16.41 1.60 0.67
C GLU A 86 -16.80 1.80 -0.81
N ASP A 87 -15.83 2.00 -1.71
CA ASP A 87 -16.04 2.14 -3.16
C ASP A 87 -15.98 0.77 -3.84
N GLU A 88 -17.14 0.21 -4.17
CA GLU A 88 -17.22 -1.14 -4.72
C GLU A 88 -16.53 -1.28 -6.08
N ALA A 89 -16.50 -0.24 -6.92
CA ALA A 89 -15.79 -0.29 -8.19
C ALA A 89 -14.27 -0.44 -7.98
N MET A 90 -13.72 0.32 -7.02
CA MET A 90 -12.30 0.21 -6.65
C MET A 90 -11.98 -1.16 -6.03
N LEU A 91 -12.81 -1.63 -5.11
CA LEU A 91 -12.61 -2.93 -4.45
C LEU A 91 -12.71 -4.10 -5.44
N THR A 92 -13.67 -4.04 -6.37
CA THR A 92 -13.82 -5.06 -7.42
C THR A 92 -12.60 -5.08 -8.32
N PHE A 93 -12.13 -3.92 -8.79
CA PHE A 93 -10.91 -3.83 -9.59
C PHE A 93 -9.70 -4.46 -8.89
N ILE A 94 -9.50 -4.12 -7.60
CA ILE A 94 -8.38 -4.69 -6.82
C ILE A 94 -8.51 -6.21 -6.71
N ARG A 95 -9.70 -6.76 -6.46
CA ARG A 95 -9.93 -8.21 -6.39
C ARG A 95 -9.65 -8.90 -7.72
N GLU A 96 -10.17 -8.35 -8.81
CA GLU A 96 -10.02 -8.93 -10.16
C GLU A 96 -8.55 -8.92 -10.59
N GLN A 97 -7.86 -7.79 -10.41
CA GLN A 97 -6.43 -7.71 -10.72
C GLN A 97 -5.60 -8.66 -9.86
N ALA A 98 -5.88 -8.72 -8.55
CA ALA A 98 -5.16 -9.60 -7.63
C ALA A 98 -5.32 -11.09 -7.97
N ALA A 99 -6.43 -11.49 -8.57
CA ALA A 99 -6.66 -12.87 -8.96
C ALA A 99 -5.66 -13.37 -10.04
N GLY A 100 -5.18 -12.47 -10.90
CA GLY A 100 -4.21 -12.79 -11.96
C GLY A 100 -2.82 -12.21 -11.74
N ALA A 101 -2.66 -11.25 -10.82
CA ALA A 101 -1.37 -10.61 -10.56
C ALA A 101 -0.39 -11.54 -9.85
N ARG A 102 0.88 -11.41 -10.19
CA ARG A 102 1.98 -12.08 -9.48
C ARG A 102 2.26 -11.41 -8.14
N ILE A 103 2.11 -10.07 -8.09
CA ILE A 103 2.37 -9.26 -6.90
C ILE A 103 1.28 -8.21 -6.76
N VAL A 104 0.74 -8.08 -5.55
CA VAL A 104 -0.02 -6.92 -5.10
C VAL A 104 0.81 -6.22 -4.03
N MET A 105 1.26 -5.02 -4.35
CA MET A 105 2.08 -4.19 -3.48
C MET A 105 1.24 -3.05 -2.91
N SER A 106 1.18 -2.93 -1.61
CA SER A 106 0.55 -1.79 -0.95
C SER A 106 1.56 -0.96 -0.18
N VAL A 107 1.33 0.36 -0.12
CA VAL A 107 2.15 1.29 0.66
C VAL A 107 1.26 2.02 1.66
N CYS A 108 1.78 2.23 2.87
CA CYS A 108 1.10 2.99 3.92
C CYS A 108 -0.30 2.40 4.19
N THR A 109 -1.34 3.21 4.20
CA THR A 109 -2.72 2.77 4.41
C THR A 109 -3.36 2.07 3.20
N GLY A 110 -2.65 1.94 2.08
CA GLY A 110 -3.07 1.09 0.95
C GLY A 110 -3.31 -0.37 1.36
N ALA A 111 -2.62 -0.85 2.41
CA ALA A 111 -2.87 -2.16 2.98
C ALA A 111 -4.32 -2.32 3.51
N LEU A 112 -4.91 -1.27 4.07
CA LEU A 112 -6.31 -1.30 4.52
C LEU A 112 -7.27 -1.42 3.33
N LEU A 113 -6.94 -0.81 2.20
CA LEU A 113 -7.73 -0.95 0.98
C LEU A 113 -7.64 -2.37 0.41
N CYS A 114 -6.44 -2.97 0.41
CA CYS A 114 -6.27 -4.40 0.11
C CYS A 114 -7.05 -5.29 1.08
N GLY A 115 -7.08 -4.92 2.37
CA GLY A 115 -7.86 -5.62 3.39
C GLY A 115 -9.36 -5.54 3.12
N ALA A 116 -9.88 -4.35 2.77
CA ALA A 116 -11.29 -4.15 2.40
C ALA A 116 -11.66 -4.94 1.13
N ALA A 117 -10.72 -5.13 0.20
CA ALA A 117 -10.88 -6.01 -0.94
C ALA A 117 -10.80 -7.51 -0.58
N GLY A 118 -10.54 -7.88 0.67
CA GLY A 118 -10.50 -9.27 1.14
C GLY A 118 -9.15 -9.97 0.99
N LEU A 119 -8.11 -9.28 0.55
CA LEU A 119 -6.82 -9.89 0.21
C LEU A 119 -5.96 -10.24 1.44
N LEU A 120 -6.25 -9.64 2.61
CA LEU A 120 -5.41 -9.79 3.81
C LEU A 120 -5.87 -10.88 4.78
N LYS A 121 -7.00 -11.55 4.53
CA LYS A 121 -7.54 -12.55 5.45
C LYS A 121 -6.54 -13.70 5.67
N GLY A 122 -6.08 -13.85 6.94
CA GLY A 122 -5.08 -14.84 7.36
C GLY A 122 -3.66 -14.56 6.85
N ARG A 123 -3.40 -13.40 6.29
CA ARG A 123 -2.09 -13.00 5.76
C ARG A 123 -1.34 -12.08 6.72
N ARG A 124 -0.04 -12.23 6.77
CA ARG A 124 0.83 -11.27 7.48
C ARG A 124 0.92 -9.98 6.68
N ALA A 125 0.74 -8.85 7.36
CA ALA A 125 0.77 -7.55 6.71
C ALA A 125 1.29 -6.45 7.65
N THR A 126 1.78 -5.39 7.05
CA THR A 126 2.09 -4.13 7.72
C THR A 126 1.32 -2.98 7.05
N THR A 127 1.27 -1.84 7.71
CA THR A 127 0.67 -0.60 7.23
C THR A 127 1.31 0.58 7.96
N HIS A 128 0.88 1.80 7.67
CA HIS A 128 1.31 2.98 8.41
C HIS A 128 1.10 2.80 9.92
N TRP A 129 2.09 3.16 10.73
CA TRP A 129 2.13 2.89 12.18
C TRP A 129 0.86 3.33 12.92
N ALA A 130 0.29 4.49 12.56
CA ALA A 130 -0.92 5.01 13.21
C ALA A 130 -2.17 4.13 12.93
N SER A 131 -2.17 3.36 11.86
CA SER A 131 -3.28 2.50 11.44
C SER A 131 -3.01 1.01 11.64
N HIS A 132 -1.86 0.64 12.20
CA HIS A 132 -1.39 -0.75 12.29
C HIS A 132 -2.39 -1.66 13.04
N HIS A 133 -3.00 -1.17 14.12
CA HIS A 133 -4.02 -1.87 14.89
C HIS A 133 -5.30 -2.19 14.11
N LEU A 134 -5.54 -1.51 12.99
CA LEU A 134 -6.74 -1.74 12.16
C LEU A 134 -6.63 -2.97 11.25
N LEU A 135 -5.43 -3.51 11.05
CA LEU A 135 -5.20 -4.67 10.20
C LEU A 135 -5.96 -5.92 10.70
N GLU A 136 -6.01 -6.15 12.00
CA GLU A 136 -6.71 -7.28 12.60
C GLU A 136 -8.20 -7.27 12.28
N HIS A 137 -8.83 -6.10 12.25
CA HIS A 137 -10.25 -5.96 11.90
C HIS A 137 -10.54 -6.37 10.45
N LEU A 138 -9.53 -6.36 9.58
CA LEU A 138 -9.63 -6.80 8.19
C LEU A 138 -9.10 -8.24 7.99
N GLY A 139 -8.90 -8.98 9.09
CA GLY A 139 -8.51 -10.37 9.11
C GLY A 139 -7.03 -10.62 8.85
N ALA A 140 -6.19 -9.59 8.84
CA ALA A 140 -4.75 -9.72 8.71
C ALA A 140 -4.08 -10.16 10.02
N ILE A 141 -2.85 -10.67 9.92
CA ILE A 141 -1.91 -10.89 11.03
C ILE A 141 -0.92 -9.72 11.00
N PRO A 142 -1.03 -8.73 11.90
CA PRO A 142 -0.17 -7.55 11.89
C PRO A 142 1.29 -7.91 12.18
N VAL A 143 2.20 -7.32 11.41
CA VAL A 143 3.65 -7.48 11.61
C VAL A 143 4.30 -6.09 11.58
N ASN A 144 4.93 -5.70 12.68
CA ASN A 144 5.63 -4.41 12.78
C ASN A 144 7.01 -4.50 12.09
N LYS A 145 6.99 -4.45 10.75
CA LYS A 145 8.18 -4.38 9.90
C LYS A 145 7.98 -3.37 8.79
N ARG A 146 9.08 -2.82 8.30
CA ARG A 146 9.08 -1.83 7.23
C ARG A 146 8.50 -2.37 5.92
N VAL A 147 8.81 -3.63 5.57
CA VAL A 147 8.25 -4.36 4.43
C VAL A 147 7.91 -5.78 4.90
N VAL A 148 6.72 -6.26 4.56
CA VAL A 148 6.24 -7.62 4.84
C VAL A 148 5.82 -8.27 3.53
N MET A 149 6.37 -9.45 3.27
CA MET A 149 5.99 -10.29 2.14
C MET A 149 5.26 -11.52 2.65
N ASP A 150 4.12 -11.84 2.04
CA ASP A 150 3.34 -13.04 2.32
C ASP A 150 2.65 -13.54 1.05
N GLY A 151 3.24 -14.54 0.41
CA GLY A 151 2.82 -15.01 -0.91
C GLY A 151 2.97 -13.91 -1.97
N GLN A 152 1.89 -13.58 -2.65
CA GLN A 152 1.87 -12.51 -3.64
C GLN A 152 1.74 -11.09 -3.04
N LEU A 153 1.48 -11.00 -1.73
CA LEU A 153 1.28 -9.70 -1.07
C LEU A 153 2.62 -9.13 -0.60
N VAL A 154 2.86 -7.87 -0.94
CA VAL A 154 3.98 -7.07 -0.43
C VAL A 154 3.37 -5.83 0.20
N THR A 155 3.44 -5.72 1.52
CA THR A 155 2.92 -4.57 2.24
C THR A 155 4.06 -3.74 2.83
N CYS A 156 4.01 -2.43 2.62
CA CYS A 156 5.02 -1.47 3.05
C CYS A 156 4.42 -0.55 4.11
N ALA A 157 5.16 -0.26 5.17
CA ALA A 157 4.66 0.48 6.34
C ALA A 157 4.39 1.97 6.05
N GLY A 158 5.32 2.85 6.35
CA GLY A 158 5.17 4.28 6.08
C GLY A 158 5.61 4.65 4.67
N VAL A 159 5.27 5.84 4.27
CA VAL A 159 5.43 6.43 2.93
C VAL A 159 6.72 6.01 2.20
N THR A 160 7.87 6.28 2.81
CA THR A 160 9.19 6.00 2.19
C THR A 160 9.53 4.51 2.11
N SER A 161 8.86 3.65 2.87
CA SER A 161 9.05 2.20 2.79
C SER A 161 8.60 1.62 1.44
N GLY A 162 7.78 2.37 0.71
CA GLY A 162 7.38 2.01 -0.65
C GLY A 162 8.55 1.90 -1.62
N ILE A 163 9.60 2.71 -1.45
CA ILE A 163 10.82 2.63 -2.27
C ILE A 163 11.56 1.32 -1.96
N ASP A 164 11.74 0.99 -0.67
CA ASP A 164 12.42 -0.24 -0.26
C ASP A 164 11.66 -1.48 -0.74
N GLY A 165 10.33 -1.47 -0.59
CA GLY A 165 9.47 -2.55 -1.08
C GLY A 165 9.54 -2.70 -2.61
N ALA A 166 9.52 -1.59 -3.33
CA ALA A 166 9.62 -1.60 -4.79
C ALA A 166 10.96 -2.16 -5.29
N LEU A 167 12.08 -1.84 -4.62
CA LEU A 167 13.38 -2.44 -4.93
C LEU A 167 13.40 -3.96 -4.68
N GLN A 168 12.79 -4.41 -3.58
CA GLN A 168 12.64 -5.84 -3.32
C GLN A 168 11.77 -6.53 -4.37
N VAL A 169 10.67 -5.89 -4.79
CA VAL A 169 9.79 -6.37 -5.86
C VAL A 169 10.52 -6.41 -7.21
N ALA A 170 11.29 -5.38 -7.55
CA ALA A 170 12.12 -5.37 -8.75
C ALA A 170 13.12 -6.55 -8.76
N ALA A 171 13.72 -6.85 -7.59
CA ALA A 171 14.61 -8.01 -7.44
C ALA A 171 13.86 -9.35 -7.61
N LEU A 172 12.64 -9.47 -7.12
CA LEU A 172 11.80 -10.66 -7.35
C LEU A 172 11.47 -10.82 -8.83
N LEU A 173 11.10 -9.74 -9.51
CA LEU A 173 10.64 -9.80 -10.90
C LEU A 173 11.78 -9.99 -11.90
N ARG A 174 12.92 -9.31 -11.71
CA ARG A 174 14.03 -9.24 -12.68
C ARG A 174 15.42 -9.56 -12.10
N GLY A 175 15.47 -10.04 -10.86
CA GLY A 175 16.72 -10.40 -10.21
C GLY A 175 17.43 -9.24 -9.52
N ILE A 176 18.34 -9.59 -8.64
CA ILE A 176 19.05 -8.65 -7.76
C ILE A 176 19.86 -7.61 -8.55
N GLN A 177 20.48 -8.00 -9.66
CA GLN A 177 21.28 -7.09 -10.48
C GLN A 177 20.45 -5.96 -11.09
N ALA A 178 19.23 -6.25 -11.56
CA ALA A 178 18.31 -5.23 -12.06
C ALA A 178 17.91 -4.24 -10.94
N ALA A 179 17.56 -4.75 -9.75
CA ALA A 179 17.21 -3.91 -8.62
C ALA A 179 18.39 -3.03 -8.16
N GLN A 180 19.61 -3.57 -8.09
CA GLN A 180 20.81 -2.82 -7.75
C GLN A 180 21.13 -1.73 -8.78
N ALA A 181 20.94 -2.01 -10.07
CA ALA A 181 21.12 -1.01 -11.12
C ALA A 181 20.10 0.15 -10.97
N ILE A 182 18.84 -0.16 -10.67
CA ILE A 182 17.79 0.84 -10.39
C ILE A 182 18.16 1.66 -9.17
N GLN A 183 18.55 1.01 -8.06
CA GLN A 183 18.94 1.68 -6.82
C GLN A 183 20.13 2.64 -7.05
N LEU A 184 21.14 2.20 -7.79
CA LEU A 184 22.30 3.01 -8.12
C LEU A 184 21.93 4.20 -9.01
N TYR A 185 21.09 3.98 -10.03
CA TYR A 185 20.60 5.04 -10.90
C TYR A 185 19.89 6.15 -10.12
N MET A 186 19.06 5.78 -9.14
CA MET A 186 18.34 6.71 -8.27
C MET A 186 19.24 7.32 -7.19
N GLN A 187 20.45 6.83 -7.01
CA GLN A 187 21.31 7.17 -5.86
C GLN A 187 20.57 7.01 -4.53
N TYR A 188 19.74 5.95 -4.41
CA TYR A 188 18.98 5.71 -3.20
C TYR A 188 19.86 5.15 -2.08
N ALA A 189 20.46 6.06 -1.31
CA ALA A 189 21.30 5.82 -0.14
C ALA A 189 20.82 6.74 0.99
N PRO A 190 19.67 6.47 1.64
CA PRO A 190 19.04 7.41 2.57
C PRO A 190 19.87 7.61 3.86
N GLU A 191 20.07 8.88 4.21
CA GLU A 191 20.73 9.31 5.44
C GLU A 191 19.80 10.31 6.18
N PRO A 192 18.77 9.82 6.88
CA PRO A 192 17.82 10.69 7.55
C PRO A 192 18.52 11.48 8.66
N PRO A 193 18.32 12.83 8.76
CA PRO A 193 19.02 13.68 9.72
C PRO A 193 18.56 13.48 11.17
N PHE A 194 17.43 12.79 11.38
CA PHE A 194 16.84 12.53 12.70
C PHE A 194 16.43 11.06 12.83
N ASP A 195 16.60 10.48 14.02
CA ASP A 195 16.11 9.15 14.35
C ASP A 195 14.66 9.20 14.87
N SER A 196 13.76 9.77 14.06
CA SER A 196 12.33 9.95 14.37
C SER A 196 11.43 9.31 13.31
N GLY A 197 11.98 8.36 12.55
CA GLY A 197 11.27 7.73 11.45
C GLY A 197 10.22 6.70 11.88
N ASN A 198 10.16 6.32 13.15
CA ASN A 198 9.14 5.42 13.69
C ASN A 198 8.81 5.77 15.16
N PRO A 199 7.66 5.30 15.70
CA PRO A 199 7.26 5.63 17.08
C PRO A 199 8.18 5.08 18.16
N GLU A 200 9.01 4.08 17.85
CA GLU A 200 9.90 3.44 18.83
C GLU A 200 11.16 4.27 19.08
N THR A 201 11.61 5.04 18.07
CA THR A 201 12.81 5.86 18.16
C THR A 201 12.50 7.36 18.28
N ALA A 202 11.31 7.80 17.82
CA ALA A 202 10.92 9.21 17.92
C ALA A 202 10.70 9.64 19.38
N PRO A 203 11.03 10.91 19.75
CA PRO A 203 10.72 11.44 21.07
C PRO A 203 9.24 11.32 21.42
N ALA A 204 8.92 10.88 22.64
CA ALA A 204 7.54 10.60 23.08
C ALA A 204 6.57 11.78 22.85
N GLY A 205 7.02 13.03 23.08
CA GLY A 205 6.22 14.22 22.81
C GLY A 205 5.88 14.41 21.34
N ILE A 206 6.78 14.04 20.42
CA ILE A 206 6.52 14.08 18.97
C ILE A 206 5.53 12.98 18.58
N VAL A 207 5.68 11.78 19.14
CA VAL A 207 4.71 10.67 18.89
C VAL A 207 3.31 11.11 19.36
N GLN A 208 3.20 11.69 20.57
CA GLN A 208 1.91 12.12 21.12
C GLN A 208 1.27 13.22 20.27
N SER A 209 2.00 14.30 19.99
CA SER A 209 1.46 15.41 19.17
C SER A 209 1.06 14.96 17.77
N THR A 210 1.78 14.00 17.18
CA THR A 210 1.40 13.43 15.88
C THR A 210 0.12 12.60 15.97
N ARG A 211 -0.05 11.80 17.04
CA ARG A 211 -1.30 11.06 17.29
C ARG A 211 -2.48 12.00 17.46
N ASP A 212 -2.30 13.07 18.24
CA ASP A 212 -3.36 14.06 18.46
C ASP A 212 -3.80 14.72 17.15
N GLY A 213 -2.84 15.07 16.29
CA GLY A 213 -3.13 15.62 14.96
C GLY A 213 -3.86 14.65 14.02
N LEU A 214 -3.74 13.34 14.25
CA LEU A 214 -4.39 12.30 13.44
C LEU A 214 -5.73 11.82 14.04
N GLN A 215 -6.08 12.20 15.26
CA GLN A 215 -7.17 11.63 16.05
C GLN A 215 -8.51 11.60 15.30
N GLN A 216 -8.92 12.72 14.72
CA GLN A 216 -10.20 12.82 14.01
C GLN A 216 -10.23 11.90 12.78
N MET A 217 -9.17 11.92 11.97
CA MET A 217 -9.07 11.06 10.79
C MET A 217 -9.07 9.57 11.18
N MET A 218 -8.40 9.22 12.27
CA MET A 218 -8.32 7.84 12.75
C MET A 218 -9.67 7.35 13.28
N ALA A 219 -10.45 8.18 13.99
CA ALA A 219 -11.80 7.82 14.44
C ALA A 219 -12.72 7.50 13.24
N VAL A 220 -12.70 8.34 12.19
CA VAL A 220 -13.44 8.08 10.95
C VAL A 220 -12.99 6.78 10.30
N ARG A 221 -11.67 6.57 10.17
CA ARG A 221 -11.08 5.37 9.57
C ARG A 221 -11.50 4.10 10.31
N GLN A 222 -11.41 4.12 11.64
CA GLN A 222 -11.80 2.98 12.47
C GLN A 222 -13.27 2.62 12.28
N ALA A 223 -14.17 3.61 12.24
CA ALA A 223 -15.58 3.37 12.01
C ALA A 223 -15.84 2.74 10.61
N ILE A 224 -15.11 3.17 9.59
CA ILE A 224 -15.20 2.59 8.24
C ILE A 224 -14.69 1.14 8.25
N VAL A 225 -13.53 0.90 8.83
CA VAL A 225 -12.94 -0.45 8.93
C VAL A 225 -13.90 -1.42 9.63
N GLN A 226 -14.56 -0.98 10.72
CA GLN A 226 -15.56 -1.80 11.42
C GLN A 226 -16.76 -2.13 10.53
N ARG A 227 -17.31 -1.16 9.76
CA ARG A 227 -18.39 -1.43 8.81
C ARG A 227 -17.97 -2.39 7.70
N VAL A 228 -16.77 -2.22 7.17
CA VAL A 228 -16.21 -3.11 6.14
C VAL A 228 -16.04 -4.52 6.71
N ALA A 229 -15.45 -4.67 7.89
CA ALA A 229 -15.28 -5.96 8.56
C ALA A 229 -16.62 -6.68 8.77
N ALA A 230 -17.65 -5.95 9.19
CA ALA A 230 -19.00 -6.49 9.36
C ALA A 230 -19.58 -6.99 8.01
N LYS A 231 -19.43 -6.23 6.92
CA LYS A 231 -19.86 -6.63 5.57
C LYS A 231 -19.12 -7.89 5.07
N MET A 232 -17.83 -8.03 5.44
CA MET A 232 -17.01 -9.19 5.08
C MET A 232 -17.27 -10.43 5.95
N GLY A 233 -18.12 -10.34 6.97
CA GLY A 233 -18.37 -11.41 7.93
C GLY A 233 -17.15 -11.74 8.81
N ILE A 234 -16.24 -10.80 8.97
CA ILE A 234 -15.13 -10.93 9.91
C ILE A 234 -15.67 -10.56 11.29
N LEU A 235 -15.81 -11.56 12.15
CA LEU A 235 -16.21 -11.34 13.54
C LEU A 235 -15.12 -10.51 14.22
N ALA A 236 -15.51 -9.38 14.84
CA ALA A 236 -14.59 -8.64 15.70
C ALA A 236 -13.99 -9.61 16.72
N ALA A 237 -12.67 -9.59 16.87
CA ALA A 237 -12.02 -10.28 17.97
C ALA A 237 -12.73 -9.81 19.25
N ARG A 238 -13.38 -10.73 19.98
CA ARG A 238 -14.09 -10.40 21.22
C ARG A 238 -13.07 -9.75 22.14
N ASP A 239 -13.42 -8.60 22.69
CA ASP A 239 -12.70 -8.01 23.82
C ASP A 239 -12.59 -9.08 24.90
N SER A 240 -11.42 -9.75 24.97
CA SER A 240 -11.11 -10.79 25.96
C SER A 240 -10.85 -10.22 27.36
N ASN A 241 -11.34 -9.01 27.65
CA ASN A 241 -11.11 -8.33 28.93
C ASN A 241 -12.40 -8.11 29.77
N SER A 242 -13.46 -8.89 29.55
CA SER A 242 -14.65 -8.79 30.39
C SER A 242 -15.05 -10.12 31.04
N LEU A 243 -14.10 -10.88 31.60
CA LEU A 243 -14.40 -11.97 32.54
C LEU A 243 -13.23 -12.12 33.52
N SER A 244 -13.16 -11.22 34.49
CA SER A 244 -12.55 -11.47 35.80
C SER A 244 -13.15 -10.48 36.80
N THR A 245 -14.31 -10.80 37.30
CA THR A 245 -14.78 -10.38 38.62
C THR A 245 -14.96 -11.60 39.44
#